data_282718b7066bee61bcc02a44ee24cc23
#
_entry.id   282718b7066bee61bcc02a44ee24cc23
#
_cell.length_a   1.000
_cell.length_b   1.000
_cell.length_c   1.000
_cell.angle_alpha   90.00
_cell.angle_beta   90.00
_cell.angle_gamma   90.00
#
_symmetry.space_group_name_H-M   'P 1'
#
loop_
_entity.id
_entity.type
_entity.pdbx_description
1 polymer ?
#
loop_
_entity_poly.entity_id
_entity_poly.type
_entity_poly.pdbx_seq_one_letter_code
_entity_poly.pdbx_strand_id
1 'polypeptide(L)'
;GTDAIVSGGTVSNLCRERNIPCTYIHMRMETVRQATLEAIKVAHSMNLERTKSHIIRTILNSSEDAVLALDEAGKLLEANDQAYRLYGLAFLSQWRGTPITDIRPDLSYIGSRTSPCKDGDEEVISINGQRYMVKYRLISGETSAIGTLITTSSASRILQEEQHIRKGLVRRGLTSKYT
;
A
#
# COMPACT_ATOMS: atom_id res chain seq x y z
N GLY A 1 46.54 22.28 3.75
CA GLY A 1 47.27 21.35 2.89
C GLY A 1 46.61 19.97 2.93
N THR A 2 46.71 19.25 1.84
CA THR A 2 46.19 17.88 1.76
C THR A 2 47.28 16.94 2.27
N ASP A 3 47.06 16.24 3.37
CA ASP A 3 48.07 15.43 4.04
C ASP A 3 48.34 14.08 3.34
N ALA A 4 47.33 13.53 2.62
CA ALA A 4 47.47 12.35 1.81
C ALA A 4 46.33 12.24 0.76
N ILE A 5 46.60 11.56 -0.36
CA ILE A 5 45.63 11.26 -1.41
C ILE A 5 45.35 9.74 -1.41
N VAL A 6 44.09 9.36 -1.47
CA VAL A 6 43.66 7.96 -1.66
C VAL A 6 43.14 7.84 -3.08
N SER A 7 43.75 6.99 -3.92
CA SER A 7 43.38 6.94 -5.35
C SER A 7 43.56 5.57 -6.01
N GLY A 8 42.96 5.42 -7.19
CA GLY A 8 43.21 4.30 -8.10
C GLY A 8 44.40 4.50 -9.03
N GLY A 9 44.69 3.56 -9.92
CA GLY A 9 45.92 3.41 -10.67
C GLY A 9 46.52 4.66 -11.35
N THR A 10 45.73 5.36 -12.15
CA THR A 10 46.27 6.50 -12.95
C THR A 10 46.69 7.68 -12.07
N VAL A 11 45.86 8.05 -11.09
CA VAL A 11 46.13 9.15 -10.17
C VAL A 11 47.27 8.80 -9.21
N SER A 12 47.38 7.53 -8.78
CA SER A 12 48.48 7.05 -7.95
C SER A 12 49.84 7.16 -8.63
N ASN A 13 49.90 6.92 -9.94
CA ASN A 13 51.14 7.10 -10.73
C ASN A 13 51.53 8.56 -10.80
N LEU A 14 50.60 9.47 -11.04
CA LEU A 14 50.81 10.91 -11.00
C LEU A 14 51.31 11.43 -9.63
N CYS A 15 50.75 10.93 -8.55
CA CYS A 15 51.16 11.23 -7.20
C CYS A 15 52.62 10.79 -6.95
N ARG A 16 52.98 9.62 -7.42
CA ARG A 16 54.35 9.08 -7.30
C ARG A 16 55.37 9.93 -8.08
N GLU A 17 55.03 10.34 -9.28
CA GLU A 17 55.91 11.22 -10.11
C GLU A 17 56.10 12.59 -9.46
N ARG A 18 55.16 13.08 -8.69
CA ARG A 18 55.19 14.38 -8.02
C ARG A 18 55.57 14.32 -6.55
N ASN A 19 55.99 13.18 -6.03
CA ASN A 19 56.33 12.97 -4.61
C ASN A 19 55.19 13.35 -3.65
N ILE A 20 53.94 13.17 -4.04
CA ILE A 20 52.77 13.43 -3.19
C ILE A 20 52.43 12.15 -2.42
N PRO A 21 52.26 12.18 -1.08
CA PRO A 21 51.83 11.02 -0.31
C PRO A 21 50.49 10.47 -0.85
N CYS A 22 50.50 9.23 -1.28
CA CYS A 22 49.33 8.61 -1.88
C CYS A 22 49.17 7.15 -1.44
N THR A 23 47.98 6.80 -1.01
CA THR A 23 47.59 5.40 -0.74
C THR A 23 46.84 4.82 -1.92
N TYR A 24 47.33 3.72 -2.43
CA TYR A 24 46.75 3.04 -3.58
C TYR A 24 45.62 2.08 -3.15
N ILE A 25 44.44 2.22 -3.75
CA ILE A 25 43.36 1.28 -3.57
C ILE A 25 43.46 0.17 -4.61
N HIS A 26 43.79 -1.02 -4.17
CA HIS A 26 43.74 -2.22 -4.99
C HIS A 26 42.30 -2.72 -5.08
N MET A 27 41.64 -2.51 -6.20
CA MET A 27 40.40 -3.20 -6.49
C MET A 27 40.69 -4.61 -6.96
N ARG A 28 40.42 -5.60 -6.13
CA ARG A 28 40.48 -7.00 -6.54
C ARG A 28 39.28 -7.30 -7.44
N MET A 29 39.49 -8.00 -8.55
CA MET A 29 38.40 -8.39 -9.46
C MET A 29 37.29 -9.15 -8.73
N GLU A 30 37.65 -9.94 -7.72
CA GLU A 30 36.68 -10.67 -6.89
C GLU A 30 35.75 -9.72 -6.11
N THR A 31 36.27 -8.63 -5.57
CA THR A 31 35.48 -7.61 -4.87
C THR A 31 34.50 -6.94 -5.83
N VAL A 32 34.93 -6.62 -7.03
CA VAL A 32 34.07 -6.02 -8.08
C VAL A 32 32.96 -7.01 -8.48
N ARG A 33 33.31 -8.28 -8.69
CA ARG A 33 32.36 -9.34 -9.02
C ARG A 33 31.31 -9.52 -7.92
N GLN A 34 31.74 -9.54 -6.67
CA GLN A 34 30.84 -9.71 -5.52
C GLN A 34 29.90 -8.52 -5.35
N ALA A 35 30.40 -7.29 -5.44
CA ALA A 35 29.60 -6.08 -5.41
C ALA A 35 28.58 -6.03 -6.56
N THR A 36 28.98 -6.48 -7.76
CA THR A 36 28.07 -6.55 -8.91
C THR A 36 26.94 -7.56 -8.67
N LEU A 37 27.27 -8.76 -8.15
CA LEU A 37 26.27 -9.77 -7.83
C LEU A 37 25.29 -9.30 -6.74
N GLU A 38 25.76 -8.60 -5.72
CA GLU A 38 24.92 -8.02 -4.69
C GLU A 38 24.00 -6.93 -5.26
N ALA A 39 24.55 -6.05 -6.10
CA ALA A 39 23.74 -5.01 -6.77
C ALA A 39 22.63 -5.63 -7.65
N ILE A 40 22.91 -6.71 -8.37
CA ILE A 40 21.92 -7.43 -9.17
C ILE A 40 20.83 -8.04 -8.26
N LYS A 41 21.20 -8.67 -7.14
CA LYS A 41 20.23 -9.22 -6.19
C LYS A 41 19.32 -8.14 -5.62
N VAL A 42 19.88 -7.01 -5.21
CA VAL A 42 19.10 -5.87 -4.68
C VAL A 42 18.17 -5.33 -5.76
N ALA A 43 18.66 -5.10 -6.97
CA ALA A 43 17.83 -4.63 -8.08
C ALA A 43 16.69 -5.59 -8.41
N HIS A 44 16.95 -6.90 -8.41
CA HIS A 44 15.93 -7.92 -8.63
C HIS A 44 14.87 -7.91 -7.52
N SER A 45 15.28 -7.86 -6.25
CA SER A 45 14.37 -7.76 -5.10
C SER A 45 13.49 -6.51 -5.19
N MET A 46 14.08 -5.34 -5.47
CA MET A 46 13.34 -4.09 -5.64
C MET A 46 12.33 -4.15 -6.80
N ASN A 47 12.70 -4.79 -7.91
CA ASN A 47 11.80 -4.95 -9.05
C ASN A 47 10.62 -5.87 -8.71
N LEU A 48 10.87 -6.97 -7.99
CA LEU A 48 9.83 -7.87 -7.52
C LEU A 48 8.83 -7.16 -6.59
N GLU A 49 9.32 -6.37 -5.63
CA GLU A 49 8.47 -5.58 -4.73
C GLU A 49 7.64 -4.53 -5.49
N ARG A 50 8.21 -3.86 -6.48
CA ARG A 50 7.47 -2.93 -7.35
C ARG A 50 6.36 -3.66 -8.12
N THR A 51 6.66 -4.82 -8.67
CA THR A 51 5.67 -5.62 -9.41
C THR A 51 4.53 -6.07 -8.51
N LYS A 52 4.82 -6.55 -7.30
CA LYS A 52 3.79 -6.91 -6.31
C LYS A 52 2.91 -5.70 -5.96
N SER A 53 3.50 -4.54 -5.71
CA SER A 53 2.76 -3.31 -5.41
C SER A 53 1.85 -2.90 -6.57
N HIS A 54 2.32 -3.02 -7.82
CA HIS A 54 1.50 -2.75 -9.00
C HIS A 54 0.31 -3.70 -9.13
N ILE A 55 0.52 -4.99 -8.92
CA ILE A 55 -0.55 -6.00 -8.95
C ILE A 55 -1.60 -5.70 -7.89
N ILE A 56 -1.17 -5.45 -6.64
CA ILE A 56 -2.09 -5.12 -5.54
C ILE A 56 -2.92 -3.88 -5.88
N ARG A 57 -2.29 -2.81 -6.36
CA ARG A 57 -2.98 -1.59 -6.75
C ARG A 57 -3.97 -1.82 -7.88
N THR A 58 -3.62 -2.63 -8.89
CA THR A 58 -4.52 -2.98 -9.98
C THR A 58 -5.75 -3.75 -9.46
N ILE A 59 -5.55 -4.71 -8.56
CA ILE A 59 -6.64 -5.47 -7.93
C ILE A 59 -7.55 -4.54 -7.13
N LEU A 60 -6.98 -3.67 -6.29
CA LEU A 60 -7.76 -2.72 -5.49
C LEU A 60 -8.56 -1.76 -6.38
N ASN A 61 -7.97 -1.25 -7.47
CA ASN A 61 -8.64 -0.33 -8.39
C ASN A 61 -9.67 -1.01 -9.30
N SER A 62 -9.66 -2.34 -9.41
CA SER A 62 -10.71 -3.08 -10.11
C SER A 62 -12.01 -3.19 -9.30
N SER A 63 -11.96 -2.88 -7.99
CA SER A 63 -13.15 -2.84 -7.14
C SER A 63 -13.97 -1.58 -7.40
N GLU A 64 -15.30 -1.75 -7.46
CA GLU A 64 -16.24 -0.63 -7.49
C GLU A 64 -16.48 -0.02 -6.11
N ASP A 65 -16.08 -0.71 -5.05
CA ASP A 65 -16.15 -0.23 -3.68
C ASP A 65 -14.94 0.64 -3.34
N ALA A 66 -15.16 1.61 -2.46
CA ALA A 66 -14.06 2.37 -1.88
C ALA A 66 -13.34 1.51 -0.85
N VAL A 67 -12.03 1.33 -1.02
CA VAL A 67 -11.19 0.48 -0.17
C VAL A 67 -10.08 1.33 0.44
N LEU A 68 -9.97 1.26 1.78
CA LEU A 68 -8.91 1.87 2.57
C LEU A 68 -8.21 0.77 3.38
N ALA A 69 -6.89 0.82 3.44
CA ALA A 69 -6.08 0.03 4.36
C ALA A 69 -5.41 0.96 5.37
N LEU A 70 -5.59 0.67 6.66
CA LEU A 70 -4.99 1.41 7.76
C LEU A 70 -4.08 0.49 8.57
N ASP A 71 -3.02 1.03 9.17
CA ASP A 71 -2.20 0.30 10.14
C ASP A 71 -2.87 0.22 11.52
N GLU A 72 -2.22 -0.43 12.49
CA GLU A 72 -2.70 -0.55 13.87
C GLU A 72 -2.91 0.80 14.57
N ALA A 73 -2.20 1.84 14.14
CA ALA A 73 -2.33 3.20 14.66
C ALA A 73 -3.37 4.05 13.91
N GLY A 74 -4.14 3.45 12.99
CA GLY A 74 -5.13 4.16 12.17
C GLY A 74 -4.53 5.05 11.09
N LYS A 75 -3.27 4.85 10.71
CA LYS A 75 -2.61 5.59 9.65
C LYS A 75 -2.87 4.95 8.30
N LEU A 76 -3.07 5.79 7.30
CA LEU A 76 -3.35 5.34 5.93
C LEU A 76 -2.14 4.62 5.32
N LEU A 77 -2.32 3.35 4.97
CA LEU A 77 -1.34 2.54 4.24
C LEU A 77 -1.57 2.60 2.73
N GLU A 78 -2.82 2.34 2.31
CA GLU A 78 -3.19 2.29 0.90
C GLU A 78 -4.67 2.66 0.73
N ALA A 79 -5.04 3.17 -0.45
CA ALA A 79 -6.41 3.47 -0.85
C ALA A 79 -6.58 3.23 -2.35
N ASN A 80 -7.77 2.82 -2.78
CA ASN A 80 -8.07 2.72 -4.19
C ASN A 80 -8.68 4.02 -4.75
N ASP A 81 -8.83 4.09 -6.07
CA ASP A 81 -9.35 5.28 -6.75
C ASP A 81 -10.78 5.64 -6.31
N GLN A 82 -11.60 4.65 -5.94
CA GLN A 82 -12.95 4.89 -5.44
C GLN A 82 -12.92 5.53 -4.04
N ALA A 83 -12.00 5.13 -3.17
CA ALA A 83 -11.81 5.76 -1.87
C ALA A 83 -11.36 7.21 -2.01
N TYR A 84 -10.47 7.51 -2.97
CA TYR A 84 -10.09 8.89 -3.26
C TYR A 84 -11.28 9.75 -3.63
N ARG A 85 -12.15 9.25 -4.51
CA ARG A 85 -13.35 9.98 -4.97
C ARG A 85 -14.36 10.14 -3.85
N LEU A 86 -14.65 9.06 -3.12
CA LEU A 86 -15.67 9.04 -2.07
C LEU A 86 -15.28 9.93 -0.88
N TYR A 87 -14.06 9.82 -0.42
CA TYR A 87 -13.56 10.52 0.76
C TYR A 87 -12.88 11.85 0.44
N GLY A 88 -12.74 12.19 -0.85
CA GLY A 88 -12.07 13.42 -1.28
C GLY A 88 -10.59 13.46 -0.93
N LEU A 89 -9.93 12.31 -0.90
CA LEU A 89 -8.51 12.21 -0.60
C LEU A 89 -7.72 12.62 -1.86
N ALA A 90 -7.08 13.80 -1.83
CA ALA A 90 -6.20 14.20 -2.91
C ALA A 90 -4.81 13.59 -2.70
N PHE A 91 -4.31 12.84 -3.69
CA PHE A 91 -2.93 12.32 -3.78
C PHE A 91 -2.43 11.46 -2.59
N LEU A 92 -2.47 10.14 -2.74
CA LEU A 92 -1.99 9.15 -1.75
C LEU A 92 -0.57 9.42 -1.25
N SER A 93 0.32 9.90 -2.13
CA SER A 93 1.71 10.17 -1.77
C SER A 93 1.89 11.19 -0.64
N GLN A 94 0.92 12.09 -0.44
CA GLN A 94 0.92 13.08 0.63
C GLN A 94 0.37 12.52 1.96
N TRP A 95 -0.51 11.53 1.90
CA TRP A 95 -1.28 11.07 3.06
C TRP A 95 -0.86 9.72 3.60
N ARG A 96 0.00 9.00 2.89
CA ARG A 96 0.51 7.71 3.35
C ARG A 96 1.26 7.86 4.68
N GLY A 97 0.88 7.06 5.68
CA GLY A 97 1.43 7.14 7.03
C GLY A 97 0.84 8.26 7.90
N THR A 98 -0.13 9.03 7.38
CA THR A 98 -0.86 10.03 8.16
C THR A 98 -2.11 9.40 8.77
N PRO A 99 -2.46 9.73 10.04
CA PRO A 99 -3.71 9.27 10.64
C PRO A 99 -4.92 9.70 9.80
N ILE A 100 -5.89 8.83 9.62
CA ILE A 100 -7.09 9.13 8.83
C ILE A 100 -7.87 10.32 9.42
N THR A 101 -7.82 10.49 10.72
CA THR A 101 -8.44 11.60 11.44
C THR A 101 -7.84 12.97 11.12
N ASP A 102 -6.55 13.00 10.79
CA ASP A 102 -5.85 14.23 10.41
C ASP A 102 -6.11 14.61 8.95
N ILE A 103 -6.38 13.61 8.13
CA ILE A 103 -6.74 13.80 6.72
C ILE A 103 -8.18 14.33 6.60
N ARG A 104 -9.09 13.69 7.30
CA ARG A 104 -10.53 13.98 7.32
C ARG A 104 -11.08 13.78 8.74
N PRO A 105 -11.19 14.85 9.52
CA PRO A 105 -11.72 14.77 10.92
C PRO A 105 -13.13 14.20 10.99
N ASP A 106 -13.94 14.38 9.94
CA ASP A 106 -15.29 13.80 9.82
C ASP A 106 -15.27 12.27 9.64
N LEU A 107 -14.11 11.68 9.34
CA LEU A 107 -13.89 10.24 9.30
C LEU A 107 -13.31 9.68 10.60
N SER A 108 -13.38 10.45 11.70
CA SER A 108 -12.89 10.02 13.02
C SER A 108 -13.55 8.73 13.52
N TYR A 109 -14.78 8.46 13.11
CA TYR A 109 -15.48 7.20 13.38
C TYR A 109 -14.76 5.99 12.74
N ILE A 110 -14.13 6.15 11.59
CA ILE A 110 -13.30 5.12 10.95
C ILE A 110 -12.05 4.88 11.77
N GLY A 111 -11.32 5.96 12.13
CA GLY A 111 -10.09 5.89 12.92
C GLY A 111 -10.30 5.37 14.34
N SER A 112 -11.41 5.73 15.00
CA SER A 112 -11.70 5.30 16.36
C SER A 112 -12.06 3.82 16.49
N ARG A 113 -12.50 3.19 15.40
CA ARG A 113 -12.88 1.78 15.37
C ARG A 113 -11.76 0.82 14.93
N THR A 114 -10.59 1.32 14.57
CA THR A 114 -9.43 0.47 14.25
C THR A 114 -8.86 -0.26 15.46
N SER A 115 -9.28 0.11 16.71
CA SER A 115 -8.89 -0.61 17.92
C SER A 115 -10.07 -0.68 18.90
N PRO A 116 -10.67 -1.81 19.18
CA PRO A 116 -10.59 -3.13 18.57
C PRO A 116 -11.80 -3.41 17.65
N CYS A 117 -11.69 -3.17 16.37
CA CYS A 117 -12.68 -3.70 15.41
C CYS A 117 -12.66 -5.22 15.48
N LYS A 118 -13.84 -5.82 15.60
CA LYS A 118 -13.97 -7.26 15.35
C LYS A 118 -13.97 -7.47 13.84
N ASP A 119 -13.27 -8.53 13.42
CA ASP A 119 -13.30 -8.93 12.02
C ASP A 119 -14.73 -9.20 11.58
N GLY A 120 -15.14 -8.54 10.50
CA GLY A 120 -16.49 -8.67 9.95
C GLY A 120 -17.51 -7.68 10.51
N ASP A 121 -17.14 -6.71 11.33
CA ASP A 121 -18.06 -5.65 11.75
C ASP A 121 -18.57 -4.87 10.52
N GLU A 122 -19.86 -4.56 10.53
CA GLU A 122 -20.54 -3.78 9.48
C GLU A 122 -21.33 -2.64 10.09
N GLU A 123 -21.33 -1.49 9.43
CA GLU A 123 -22.17 -0.36 9.82
C GLU A 123 -22.68 0.42 8.61
N VAL A 124 -23.77 1.13 8.79
CA VAL A 124 -24.32 2.03 7.75
C VAL A 124 -24.03 3.47 8.14
N ILE A 125 -23.36 4.19 7.26
CA ILE A 125 -23.01 5.60 7.43
C ILE A 125 -23.63 6.46 6.34
N SER A 126 -23.69 7.77 6.58
CA SER A 126 -24.11 8.75 5.58
C SER A 126 -22.93 9.63 5.18
N ILE A 127 -22.58 9.64 3.89
CA ILE A 127 -21.57 10.53 3.32
C ILE A 127 -22.26 11.37 2.25
N ASN A 128 -22.21 12.70 2.38
CA ASN A 128 -22.84 13.63 1.44
C ASN A 128 -24.35 13.34 1.18
N GLY A 129 -25.07 12.91 2.23
CA GLY A 129 -26.50 12.59 2.13
C GLY A 129 -26.82 11.22 1.51
N GLN A 130 -25.83 10.46 1.08
CA GLN A 130 -25.99 9.11 0.58
C GLN A 130 -25.59 8.08 1.62
N ARG A 131 -26.33 6.95 1.68
CA ARG A 131 -26.05 5.85 2.61
C ARG A 131 -25.06 4.87 2.00
N TYR A 132 -24.08 4.50 2.82
CA TYR A 132 -23.03 3.54 2.51
C TYR A 132 -22.96 2.47 3.58
N MET A 133 -22.68 1.26 3.18
CA MET A 133 -22.34 0.16 4.08
C MET A 133 -20.81 0.10 4.20
N VAL A 134 -20.31 0.17 5.41
CA VAL A 134 -18.88 0.06 5.73
C VAL A 134 -18.65 -1.29 6.38
N LYS A 135 -17.67 -2.02 5.87
CA LYS A 135 -17.22 -3.31 6.39
C LYS A 135 -15.78 -3.21 6.84
N TYR A 136 -15.51 -3.74 8.02
CA TYR A 136 -14.18 -3.76 8.62
C TYR A 136 -13.63 -5.18 8.59
N ARG A 137 -12.39 -5.33 8.13
CA ARG A 137 -11.66 -6.61 8.16
C ARG A 137 -10.26 -6.39 8.72
N LEU A 138 -9.85 -7.28 9.63
CA LEU A 138 -8.50 -7.26 10.16
C LEU A 138 -7.53 -7.81 9.13
N ILE A 139 -6.44 -7.10 8.91
CA ILE A 139 -5.30 -7.56 8.12
C ILE A 139 -4.38 -8.33 9.09
N SER A 140 -4.38 -9.66 8.98
CA SER A 140 -3.56 -10.52 9.85
C SER A 140 -2.16 -10.70 9.29
N GLY A 141 -1.15 -10.49 10.11
CA GLY A 141 0.21 -10.95 9.88
C GLY A 141 0.41 -12.38 10.42
N GLU A 142 1.64 -12.87 10.43
CA GLU A 142 1.97 -14.21 10.92
C GLU A 142 1.74 -14.37 12.43
N THR A 143 1.90 -13.31 13.22
CA THR A 143 1.83 -13.34 14.69
C THR A 143 0.79 -12.40 15.29
N SER A 144 0.37 -11.36 14.57
CA SER A 144 -0.57 -10.33 15.07
C SER A 144 -1.34 -9.69 13.92
N ALA A 145 -2.40 -8.95 14.24
CA ALA A 145 -3.02 -8.05 13.28
C ALA A 145 -2.04 -6.93 12.94
N ILE A 146 -1.93 -6.60 11.66
CA ILE A 146 -1.05 -5.54 11.15
C ILE A 146 -1.82 -4.31 10.69
N GLY A 147 -3.14 -4.36 10.76
CA GLY A 147 -3.98 -3.24 10.37
C GLY A 147 -5.43 -3.63 10.11
N THR A 148 -6.16 -2.70 9.51
CA THR A 148 -7.57 -2.86 9.17
C THR A 148 -7.84 -2.49 7.72
N LEU A 149 -8.55 -3.36 7.01
CA LEU A 149 -9.11 -3.09 5.69
C LEU A 149 -10.55 -2.59 5.87
N ILE A 150 -10.85 -1.46 5.27
CA ILE A 150 -12.17 -0.83 5.30
C ILE A 150 -12.71 -0.82 3.88
N THR A 151 -13.86 -1.45 3.68
CA THR A 151 -14.55 -1.46 2.39
C THR A 151 -15.86 -0.71 2.53
N THR A 152 -16.10 0.27 1.66
CA THR A 152 -17.31 1.11 1.68
C THR A 152 -18.06 0.99 0.38
N SER A 153 -19.26 0.43 0.46
CA SER A 153 -20.13 0.13 -0.67
C SER A 153 -21.38 1.02 -0.62
N SER A 154 -21.88 1.47 -1.78
CA SER A 154 -23.15 2.19 -1.84
C SER A 154 -24.32 1.28 -1.47
N ALA A 155 -25.12 1.68 -0.47
CA ALA A 155 -26.30 0.92 -0.06
C ALA A 155 -27.33 0.76 -1.20
N SER A 156 -27.46 1.77 -2.05
CA SER A 156 -28.34 1.70 -3.23
C SER A 156 -27.88 0.66 -4.25
N ARG A 157 -26.57 0.54 -4.47
CA ARG A 157 -25.99 -0.47 -5.37
C ARG A 157 -26.23 -1.89 -4.84
N ILE A 158 -26.00 -2.12 -3.56
CA ILE A 158 -26.24 -3.44 -2.92
C ILE A 158 -27.70 -3.88 -3.13
N LEU A 159 -28.66 -2.97 -2.90
CA LEU A 159 -30.08 -3.25 -3.11
C LEU A 159 -30.41 -3.55 -4.59
N GLN A 160 -29.79 -2.87 -5.53
CA GLN A 160 -29.98 -3.12 -6.96
C GLN A 160 -29.42 -4.50 -7.35
N GLU A 161 -28.23 -4.85 -6.89
CA GLU A 161 -27.62 -6.16 -7.13
C GLU A 161 -28.45 -7.30 -6.55
N GLU A 162 -28.95 -7.17 -5.31
CA GLU A 162 -29.85 -8.13 -4.71
C GLU A 162 -31.14 -8.31 -5.51
N GLN A 163 -31.75 -7.23 -5.98
CA GLN A 163 -32.94 -7.28 -6.83
C GLN A 163 -32.65 -7.96 -8.17
N HIS A 164 -31.49 -7.69 -8.76
CA HIS A 164 -31.07 -8.31 -10.01
C HIS A 164 -30.86 -9.83 -9.86
N ILE A 165 -30.20 -10.24 -8.79
CA ILE A 165 -30.01 -11.66 -8.44
C ILE A 165 -31.36 -12.34 -8.21
N ARG A 166 -32.26 -11.74 -7.42
CA ARG A 166 -33.62 -12.27 -7.21
C ARG A 166 -34.38 -12.47 -8.53
N LYS A 167 -34.37 -11.46 -9.40
CA LYS A 167 -35.00 -11.56 -10.72
C LYS A 167 -34.37 -12.65 -11.59
N GLY A 168 -33.06 -12.83 -11.52
CA GLY A 168 -32.34 -13.90 -12.22
C GLY A 168 -32.69 -15.30 -11.71
N LEU A 169 -32.81 -15.47 -10.38
CA LEU A 169 -33.23 -16.72 -9.75
C LEU A 169 -34.67 -17.07 -10.08
N VAL A 170 -35.60 -16.11 -10.06
CA VAL A 170 -37.00 -16.30 -10.47
C VAL A 170 -37.09 -16.76 -11.93
N ARG A 171 -36.33 -16.13 -12.85
CA ARG A 171 -36.32 -16.57 -14.26
C ARG A 171 -35.77 -17.96 -14.48
N ARG A 172 -34.92 -18.47 -13.59
CA ARG A 172 -34.35 -19.82 -13.65
C ARG A 172 -35.17 -20.87 -12.89
N GLY A 173 -36.35 -20.50 -12.35
CA GLY A 173 -37.20 -21.41 -11.58
C GLY A 173 -36.62 -21.91 -10.26
N LEU A 174 -35.57 -21.22 -9.73
CA LEU A 174 -34.85 -21.60 -8.51
C LEU A 174 -35.40 -20.92 -7.25
N THR A 175 -36.57 -20.29 -7.32
CA THR A 175 -37.24 -19.80 -6.12
C THR A 175 -37.95 -20.95 -5.44
N SER A 176 -37.38 -21.39 -4.32
CA SER A 176 -38.06 -22.21 -3.34
C SER A 176 -39.38 -21.53 -2.91
N LYS A 177 -40.49 -22.25 -3.05
CA LYS A 177 -41.77 -21.91 -2.43
C LYS A 177 -41.60 -21.98 -0.90
N TYR A 178 -41.33 -20.85 -0.27
CA TYR A 178 -41.61 -20.65 1.15
C TYR A 178 -42.49 -19.39 1.24
N THR A 179 -43.76 -19.70 1.30
CA THR A 179 -44.82 -18.87 1.88
C THR A 179 -44.71 -18.94 3.37
#